data_4a326c623793c67bd1ef5f4153a1c627
#
_entry.id   4a326c623793c67bd1ef5f4153a1c627
#
_cell.length_a   1.000
_cell.length_b   1.000
_cell.length_c   1.000
_cell.angle_alpha   90.00
_cell.angle_beta   90.00
_cell.angle_gamma   90.00
#
_symmetry.space_group_name_H-M   'P 1'
#
loop_
_entity.id
_entity.type
_entity.pdbx_description
1 polymer ?
#
loop_
_entity_poly.entity_id
_entity_poly.type
_entity_poly.pdbx_seq_one_letter_code
_entity_poly.pdbx_strand_id
1 'polypeptide(L)'
;MNPAHPKPRQAARISWIFYDWASSPLPTLHATFVFAVYFTTVIAPENGSFYWAQMTALSAFLLAFAAPIMGRYADSKGLIKQGFIVSSVIAAAVTAALWFVQPSSDFILLALILSGLSIFFSEAAFLFYNGLLPLIGSRSEYGRLSGLGWGCGYIGAIVALLLVLFFLILPDPPLFGFSGDKGLSVRLTMLFAGSWLIIFALPLFILGPKPVARPLEGNFTTQMTASLRQAGRIPGMKRFLLARMMFTDGLVTLFAFGGIFAAKVFFFSQTEILIFAIALNVTAGIGAILSGKLTDSFGPSLVMRVSLLSLAGLGIIAIMATDRSVFWAASLTLGLFIGPCQSAARVWMAKRVPAEHTASMFGLFAFSGKVTSFIGPLLYGWLVAFTSFERSGMIIVIILLLLGYFILPPRKIATS
;
A
#
# COMPACT_ATOMS: atom_id res chain seq x y z
N MET A 1 26.18 20.09 -18.13
CA MET A 1 25.17 19.65 -19.14
C MET A 1 24.69 18.27 -18.74
N ASN A 2 23.43 18.14 -18.34
CA ASN A 2 22.85 16.85 -17.93
C ASN A 2 22.58 16.05 -19.23
N PRO A 3 23.09 14.82 -19.38
CA PRO A 3 22.82 14.03 -20.57
C PRO A 3 21.30 13.83 -20.65
N ALA A 4 20.72 14.30 -21.75
CA ALA A 4 19.29 14.18 -22.00
C ALA A 4 18.92 12.70 -22.02
N HIS A 5 18.23 12.24 -20.98
CA HIS A 5 17.63 10.90 -20.99
C HIS A 5 16.66 10.85 -22.19
N PRO A 6 16.75 9.85 -23.07
CA PRO A 6 15.82 9.70 -24.17
C PRO A 6 14.39 9.69 -23.60
N LYS A 7 13.47 10.43 -24.25
CA LYS A 7 12.07 10.47 -23.83
C LYS A 7 11.56 9.04 -23.63
N PRO A 8 11.05 8.68 -22.44
CA PRO A 8 10.58 7.34 -22.19
C PRO A 8 9.49 6.99 -23.19
N ARG A 9 9.55 5.79 -23.76
CA ARG A 9 8.57 5.31 -24.73
C ARG A 9 7.19 5.30 -24.08
N GLN A 10 6.16 5.76 -24.79
CA GLN A 10 4.78 5.78 -24.28
C GLN A 10 4.35 4.42 -23.70
N ALA A 11 4.78 3.33 -24.33
CA ALA A 11 4.55 1.97 -23.85
C ALA A 11 5.11 1.71 -22.43
N ALA A 12 6.28 2.26 -22.08
CA ALA A 12 6.84 2.13 -20.73
C ALA A 12 6.01 2.91 -19.69
N ARG A 13 5.43 4.06 -20.08
CA ARG A 13 4.54 4.83 -19.22
C ARG A 13 3.23 4.08 -18.91
N ILE A 14 2.61 3.54 -19.96
CA ILE A 14 1.37 2.75 -19.84
C ILE A 14 1.62 1.50 -18.99
N SER A 15 2.71 0.77 -19.26
CA SER A 15 3.02 -0.44 -18.49
C SER A 15 3.33 -0.14 -17.01
N TRP A 16 3.92 1.03 -16.71
CA TRP A 16 4.13 1.46 -15.33
C TRP A 16 2.80 1.76 -14.62
N ILE A 17 1.88 2.51 -15.24
CA ILE A 17 0.54 2.76 -14.70
C ILE A 17 -0.19 1.43 -14.46
N PHE A 18 -0.07 0.50 -15.41
CA PHE A 18 -0.76 -0.77 -15.37
C PHE A 18 -0.20 -1.76 -14.33
N TYR A 19 0.99 -1.51 -13.78
CA TYR A 19 1.52 -2.32 -12.69
C TYR A 19 0.74 -2.16 -11.38
N ASP A 20 0.18 -1.01 -11.07
CA ASP A 20 -0.69 -0.85 -9.91
C ASP A 20 -1.96 -1.74 -10.03
N TRP A 21 -2.51 -1.92 -11.25
CA TRP A 21 -3.55 -2.92 -11.54
C TRP A 21 -3.06 -4.35 -11.25
N ALA A 22 -1.83 -4.66 -11.59
CA ALA A 22 -1.26 -5.99 -11.38
C ALA A 22 -1.04 -6.30 -9.90
N SER A 23 -0.54 -5.33 -9.13
CA SER A 23 -0.05 -5.54 -7.76
C SER A 23 -1.13 -5.39 -6.69
N SER A 24 -2.15 -4.56 -6.89
CA SER A 24 -3.16 -4.27 -5.87
C SER A 24 -4.07 -5.43 -5.49
N PRO A 25 -4.44 -6.38 -6.38
CA PRO A 25 -5.23 -7.55 -6.01
C PRO A 25 -4.55 -8.46 -5.00
N LEU A 26 -3.22 -8.60 -5.06
CA LEU A 26 -2.50 -9.54 -4.19
C LEU A 26 -2.70 -9.20 -2.69
N PRO A 27 -2.38 -8.00 -2.16
CA PRO A 27 -2.65 -7.68 -0.76
C PRO A 27 -4.13 -7.71 -0.43
N THR A 28 -5.02 -7.37 -1.37
CA THR A 28 -6.47 -7.39 -1.17
C THR A 28 -6.98 -8.80 -0.91
N LEU A 29 -6.62 -9.76 -1.76
CA LEU A 29 -7.06 -11.15 -1.66
C LEU A 29 -6.31 -11.93 -0.57
N HIS A 30 -4.99 -11.73 -0.47
CA HIS A 30 -4.14 -12.46 0.46
C HIS A 30 -4.22 -11.90 1.89
N ALA A 31 -3.85 -10.62 2.06
CA ALA A 31 -3.61 -10.06 3.39
C ALA A 31 -4.87 -9.51 4.07
N THR A 32 -5.96 -9.27 3.32
CA THR A 32 -7.12 -8.56 3.87
C THR A 32 -8.39 -9.42 3.89
N PHE A 33 -8.86 -9.90 2.72
CA PHE A 33 -10.24 -10.39 2.65
C PHE A 33 -10.40 -11.91 2.53
N VAL A 34 -9.47 -12.63 1.90
CA VAL A 34 -9.67 -14.05 1.60
C VAL A 34 -8.78 -14.95 2.44
N PHE A 35 -7.45 -14.91 2.21
CA PHE A 35 -6.57 -15.85 2.90
C PHE A 35 -6.37 -15.52 4.39
N ALA A 36 -6.29 -14.25 4.76
CA ALA A 36 -6.21 -13.84 6.16
C ALA A 36 -7.41 -14.33 6.98
N VAL A 37 -8.62 -14.25 6.43
CA VAL A 37 -9.83 -14.77 7.07
C VAL A 37 -9.77 -16.29 7.17
N TYR A 38 -9.44 -16.98 6.08
CA TYR A 38 -9.28 -18.44 6.08
C TYR A 38 -8.24 -18.91 7.11
N PHE A 39 -7.10 -18.23 7.19
CA PHE A 39 -6.09 -18.55 8.19
C PHE A 39 -6.63 -18.43 9.62
N THR A 40 -7.30 -17.32 9.92
CA THR A 40 -7.75 -17.01 11.29
C THR A 40 -9.00 -17.78 11.70
N THR A 41 -9.81 -18.27 10.76
CA THR A 41 -11.07 -18.96 11.08
C THR A 41 -11.02 -20.46 10.86
N VAL A 42 -10.12 -20.95 10.01
CA VAL A 42 -10.10 -22.37 9.60
C VAL A 42 -8.78 -23.05 10.00
N ILE A 43 -7.62 -22.43 9.67
CA ILE A 43 -6.30 -23.04 9.94
C ILE A 43 -5.91 -22.89 11.41
N ALA A 44 -6.13 -21.71 12.00
CA ALA A 44 -5.74 -21.39 13.38
C ALA A 44 -6.89 -20.68 14.12
N PRO A 45 -8.04 -21.33 14.38
CA PRO A 45 -9.23 -20.67 14.94
C PRO A 45 -9.01 -20.08 16.34
N GLU A 46 -8.16 -20.70 17.16
CA GLU A 46 -7.93 -20.24 18.54
C GLU A 46 -7.00 -19.03 18.62
N ASN A 47 -5.88 -19.04 17.91
CA ASN A 47 -4.81 -18.03 18.03
C ASN A 47 -4.45 -17.38 16.68
N GLY A 48 -5.24 -17.59 15.63
CA GLY A 48 -4.89 -17.16 14.26
C GLY A 48 -4.72 -15.66 14.14
N SER A 49 -5.56 -14.87 14.79
CA SER A 49 -5.44 -13.41 14.79
C SER A 49 -4.14 -12.93 15.42
N PHE A 50 -3.71 -13.58 16.51
CA PHE A 50 -2.43 -13.29 17.17
C PHE A 50 -1.25 -13.66 16.26
N TYR A 51 -1.22 -14.86 15.70
CA TYR A 51 -0.16 -15.31 14.80
C TYR A 51 -0.08 -14.44 13.53
N TRP A 52 -1.23 -14.10 12.95
CA TRP A 52 -1.29 -13.21 11.78
C TRP A 52 -0.74 -11.82 12.08
N ALA A 53 -1.10 -11.26 13.22
CA ALA A 53 -0.59 -9.96 13.66
C ALA A 53 0.94 -9.99 13.88
N GLN A 54 1.47 -11.05 14.54
CA GLN A 54 2.91 -11.20 14.74
C GLN A 54 3.66 -11.35 13.41
N MET A 55 3.15 -12.17 12.48
CA MET A 55 3.75 -12.37 11.16
C MET A 55 3.77 -11.08 10.35
N THR A 56 2.66 -10.33 10.31
CA THR A 56 2.59 -9.06 9.59
C THR A 56 3.52 -8.01 10.20
N ALA A 57 3.58 -7.92 11.53
CA ALA A 57 4.51 -7.05 12.25
C ALA A 57 5.97 -7.39 11.96
N LEU A 58 6.32 -8.68 11.99
CA LEU A 58 7.68 -9.16 11.67
C LEU A 58 8.04 -8.83 10.21
N SER A 59 7.14 -9.07 9.26
CA SER A 59 7.36 -8.75 7.85
C SER A 59 7.58 -7.25 7.63
N ALA A 60 6.77 -6.40 8.28
CA ALA A 60 6.90 -4.95 8.22
C ALA A 60 8.22 -4.48 8.85
N PHE A 61 8.61 -5.06 9.99
CA PHE A 61 9.88 -4.77 10.67
C PHE A 61 11.07 -5.14 9.79
N LEU A 62 11.12 -6.36 9.27
CA LEU A 62 12.21 -6.80 8.39
C LEU A 62 12.31 -5.91 7.14
N LEU A 63 11.18 -5.58 6.51
CA LEU A 63 11.15 -4.69 5.35
C LEU A 63 11.63 -3.29 5.70
N ALA A 64 11.23 -2.72 6.84
CA ALA A 64 11.61 -1.39 7.24
C ALA A 64 13.15 -1.23 7.24
N PHE A 65 13.88 -2.21 7.78
CA PHE A 65 15.34 -2.19 7.77
C PHE A 65 15.96 -2.62 6.44
N ALA A 66 15.35 -3.58 5.74
CA ALA A 66 15.87 -4.05 4.46
C ALA A 66 15.68 -3.02 3.32
N ALA A 67 14.57 -2.25 3.31
CA ALA A 67 14.19 -1.39 2.20
C ALA A 67 15.25 -0.32 1.84
N PRO A 68 15.82 0.46 2.77
CA PRO A 68 16.85 1.43 2.45
C PRO A 68 18.13 0.79 1.88
N ILE A 69 18.44 -0.42 2.35
CA ILE A 69 19.61 -1.20 1.95
C ILE A 69 19.44 -1.71 0.54
N MET A 70 18.31 -2.38 0.29
CA MET A 70 17.96 -2.91 -1.03
C MET A 70 17.90 -1.79 -2.08
N GLY A 71 17.28 -0.65 -1.72
CA GLY A 71 17.21 0.50 -2.59
C GLY A 71 18.58 1.05 -2.95
N ARG A 72 19.47 1.21 -1.96
CA ARG A 72 20.82 1.72 -2.18
C ARG A 72 21.69 0.76 -3.00
N TYR A 73 21.63 -0.52 -2.71
CA TYR A 73 22.31 -1.54 -3.49
C TYR A 73 21.85 -1.52 -4.97
N ALA A 74 20.55 -1.38 -5.18
CA ALA A 74 19.98 -1.31 -6.52
C ALA A 74 20.40 -0.03 -7.28
N ASP A 75 20.46 1.13 -6.60
CA ASP A 75 20.98 2.37 -7.20
C ASP A 75 22.45 2.22 -7.61
N SER A 76 23.28 1.62 -6.72
CA SER A 76 24.72 1.48 -6.96
C SER A 76 25.07 0.59 -8.17
N LYS A 77 24.28 -0.44 -8.39
CA LYS A 77 24.49 -1.44 -9.43
C LYS A 77 23.61 -1.25 -10.67
N GLY A 78 22.70 -0.23 -10.66
CA GLY A 78 21.71 -0.05 -11.72
C GLY A 78 20.66 -1.17 -11.77
N LEU A 79 20.38 -1.82 -10.64
CA LEU A 79 19.55 -3.02 -10.54
C LEU A 79 18.09 -2.74 -10.10
N ILE A 80 17.62 -1.50 -10.19
CA ILE A 80 16.24 -1.16 -9.78
C ILE A 80 15.21 -2.01 -10.51
N LYS A 81 15.37 -2.17 -11.84
CA LYS A 81 14.46 -2.99 -12.66
C LYS A 81 14.56 -4.47 -12.30
N GLN A 82 15.77 -4.99 -12.10
CA GLN A 82 15.99 -6.38 -11.71
C GLN A 82 15.42 -6.65 -10.31
N GLY A 83 15.65 -5.75 -9.35
CA GLY A 83 15.06 -5.82 -8.00
C GLY A 83 13.53 -5.84 -8.06
N PHE A 84 12.94 -5.02 -8.92
CA PHE A 84 11.50 -5.00 -9.18
C PHE A 84 11.01 -6.35 -9.72
N ILE A 85 11.66 -6.89 -10.76
CA ILE A 85 11.27 -8.17 -11.39
C ILE A 85 11.40 -9.31 -10.38
N VAL A 86 12.56 -9.45 -9.74
CA VAL A 86 12.84 -10.54 -8.80
C VAL A 86 11.86 -10.51 -7.62
N SER A 87 11.65 -9.33 -7.03
CA SER A 87 10.71 -9.20 -5.91
C SER A 87 9.27 -9.53 -6.32
N SER A 88 8.82 -9.08 -7.49
CA SER A 88 7.48 -9.38 -8.00
C SER A 88 7.30 -10.89 -8.29
N VAL A 89 8.30 -11.53 -8.89
CA VAL A 89 8.27 -12.98 -9.19
C VAL A 89 8.25 -13.80 -7.90
N ILE A 90 9.09 -13.47 -6.93
CA ILE A 90 9.10 -14.17 -5.63
C ILE A 90 7.76 -13.95 -4.92
N ALA A 91 7.23 -12.72 -4.87
CA ALA A 91 5.94 -12.44 -4.26
C ALA A 91 4.82 -13.28 -4.88
N ALA A 92 4.78 -13.34 -6.22
CA ALA A 92 3.79 -14.16 -6.93
C ALA A 92 3.95 -15.66 -6.66
N ALA A 93 5.18 -16.17 -6.70
CA ALA A 93 5.47 -17.59 -6.49
C ALA A 93 5.12 -18.04 -5.06
N VAL A 94 5.51 -17.27 -4.04
CA VAL A 94 5.19 -17.61 -2.64
C VAL A 94 3.71 -17.46 -2.33
N THR A 95 3.01 -16.49 -2.98
CA THR A 95 1.56 -16.38 -2.88
C THR A 95 0.87 -17.57 -3.52
N ALA A 96 1.29 -17.96 -4.73
CA ALA A 96 0.77 -19.16 -5.40
C ALA A 96 1.06 -20.44 -4.58
N ALA A 97 2.20 -20.52 -3.89
CA ALA A 97 2.56 -21.66 -3.04
C ALA A 97 1.62 -21.82 -1.81
N LEU A 98 0.85 -20.80 -1.44
CA LEU A 98 -0.22 -20.93 -0.45
C LEU A 98 -1.34 -21.91 -0.90
N TRP A 99 -1.37 -22.30 -2.16
CA TRP A 99 -2.17 -23.42 -2.67
C TRP A 99 -1.93 -24.70 -1.90
N PHE A 100 -0.72 -24.96 -1.40
CA PHE A 100 -0.38 -26.18 -0.66
C PHE A 100 -0.83 -26.16 0.79
N VAL A 101 -1.31 -25.03 1.30
CA VAL A 101 -1.79 -24.88 2.68
C VAL A 101 -3.20 -25.46 2.79
N GLN A 102 -3.32 -26.59 3.48
CA GLN A 102 -4.60 -27.26 3.73
C GLN A 102 -5.29 -26.74 5.01
N PRO A 103 -6.60 -27.02 5.20
CA PRO A 103 -7.36 -26.60 6.37
C PRO A 103 -7.04 -27.44 7.62
N SER A 104 -5.77 -27.41 8.06
CA SER A 104 -5.28 -28.13 9.25
C SER A 104 -4.29 -27.23 10.00
N SER A 105 -4.25 -27.39 11.32
CA SER A 105 -3.27 -26.73 12.20
C SER A 105 -1.82 -27.07 11.88
N ASP A 106 -1.55 -28.22 11.24
CA ASP A 106 -0.20 -28.61 10.81
C ASP A 106 0.40 -27.61 9.79
N PHE A 107 -0.45 -26.89 9.09
CA PHE A 107 -0.05 -25.91 8.08
C PHE A 107 0.14 -24.48 8.62
N ILE A 108 -0.05 -24.23 9.92
CA ILE A 108 0.09 -22.89 10.52
C ILE A 108 1.45 -22.27 10.18
N LEU A 109 2.54 -23.00 10.44
CA LEU A 109 3.89 -22.47 10.22
C LEU A 109 4.15 -22.19 8.73
N LEU A 110 3.77 -23.12 7.84
CA LEU A 110 3.92 -22.94 6.39
C LEU A 110 3.13 -21.73 5.90
N ALA A 111 1.87 -21.59 6.35
CA ALA A 111 1.02 -20.45 6.01
C ALA A 111 1.64 -19.12 6.44
N LEU A 112 2.17 -19.02 7.66
CA LEU A 112 2.81 -17.82 8.19
C LEU A 112 4.09 -17.46 7.44
N ILE A 113 4.95 -18.44 7.14
CA ILE A 113 6.20 -18.22 6.40
C ILE A 113 5.89 -17.72 4.98
N LEU A 114 5.03 -18.42 4.24
CA LEU A 114 4.69 -18.03 2.87
C LEU A 114 3.97 -16.68 2.83
N SER A 115 3.06 -16.42 3.78
CA SER A 115 2.37 -15.14 3.89
C SER A 115 3.33 -13.99 4.23
N GLY A 116 4.23 -14.21 5.18
CA GLY A 116 5.24 -13.23 5.56
C GLY A 116 6.17 -12.87 4.40
N LEU A 117 6.62 -13.87 3.65
CA LEU A 117 7.43 -13.67 2.45
C LEU A 117 6.65 -12.97 1.34
N SER A 118 5.35 -13.32 1.13
CA SER A 118 4.49 -12.66 0.16
C SER A 118 4.36 -11.17 0.46
N ILE A 119 4.09 -10.80 1.71
CA ILE A 119 4.00 -9.40 2.14
C ILE A 119 5.35 -8.69 1.94
N PHE A 120 6.44 -9.29 2.42
CA PHE A 120 7.78 -8.70 2.30
C PHE A 120 8.17 -8.41 0.86
N PHE A 121 8.05 -9.40 -0.04
CA PHE A 121 8.46 -9.23 -1.43
C PHE A 121 7.51 -8.38 -2.26
N SER A 122 6.22 -8.35 -1.95
CA SER A 122 5.27 -7.40 -2.56
C SER A 122 5.64 -5.96 -2.25
N GLU A 123 5.95 -5.66 -1.02
CA GLU A 123 6.37 -4.32 -0.59
C GLU A 123 7.76 -3.96 -1.15
N ALA A 124 8.68 -4.93 -1.23
CA ALA A 124 9.98 -4.74 -1.87
C ALA A 124 9.81 -4.43 -3.38
N ALA A 125 8.91 -5.14 -4.07
CA ALA A 125 8.58 -4.83 -5.46
C ALA A 125 8.02 -3.41 -5.61
N PHE A 126 7.14 -2.99 -4.70
CA PHE A 126 6.55 -1.66 -4.70
C PHE A 126 7.58 -0.55 -4.44
N LEU A 127 8.61 -0.81 -3.60
CA LEU A 127 9.76 0.08 -3.41
C LEU A 127 10.45 0.36 -4.75
N PHE A 128 10.85 -0.70 -5.47
CA PHE A 128 11.56 -0.58 -6.74
C PHE A 128 10.67 0.01 -7.84
N TYR A 129 9.40 -0.39 -7.90
CA TYR A 129 8.41 0.20 -8.80
C TYR A 129 8.30 1.71 -8.63
N ASN A 130 8.21 2.20 -7.40
CA ASN A 130 8.22 3.64 -7.11
C ASN A 130 9.54 4.29 -7.53
N GLY A 131 10.66 3.60 -7.37
CA GLY A 131 11.98 4.03 -7.83
C GLY A 131 12.09 4.21 -9.35
N LEU A 132 11.23 3.56 -10.14
CA LEU A 132 11.18 3.73 -11.59
C LEU A 132 10.44 5.01 -12.02
N LEU A 133 9.60 5.61 -11.19
CA LEU A 133 8.78 6.78 -11.56
C LEU A 133 9.60 7.94 -12.16
N PRO A 134 10.76 8.35 -11.59
CA PRO A 134 11.58 9.39 -12.18
C PRO A 134 12.20 9.07 -13.54
N LEU A 135 12.26 7.77 -13.90
CA LEU A 135 12.78 7.28 -15.19
C LEU A 135 11.65 7.17 -16.24
N ILE A 136 10.39 7.21 -15.82
CA ILE A 136 9.21 7.00 -16.68
C ILE A 136 8.61 8.31 -17.17
N GLY A 137 8.67 9.38 -16.38
CA GLY A 137 8.02 10.64 -16.70
C GLY A 137 8.90 11.86 -16.42
N SER A 138 8.42 13.03 -16.82
CA SER A 138 8.97 14.32 -16.42
C SER A 138 8.38 14.75 -15.07
N ARG A 139 9.08 15.65 -14.38
CA ARG A 139 8.62 16.19 -13.08
C ARG A 139 7.22 16.84 -13.14
N SER A 140 6.83 17.37 -14.31
CA SER A 140 5.51 17.95 -14.55
C SER A 140 4.40 16.91 -14.72
N GLU A 141 4.73 15.64 -15.00
CA GLU A 141 3.78 14.55 -15.26
C GLU A 141 3.64 13.56 -14.11
N TYR A 142 4.48 13.66 -13.06
CA TYR A 142 4.48 12.68 -11.97
C TYR A 142 3.13 12.58 -11.26
N GLY A 143 2.39 13.68 -11.10
CA GLY A 143 1.08 13.69 -10.50
C GLY A 143 0.09 12.87 -11.31
N ARG A 144 0.03 13.12 -12.61
CA ARG A 144 -0.84 12.37 -13.53
C ARG A 144 -0.50 10.89 -13.56
N LEU A 145 0.78 10.54 -13.69
CA LEU A 145 1.22 9.15 -13.70
C LEU A 145 0.88 8.45 -12.38
N SER A 146 1.18 9.08 -11.25
CA SER A 146 0.91 8.52 -9.93
C SER A 146 -0.59 8.36 -9.66
N GLY A 147 -1.40 9.37 -10.01
CA GLY A 147 -2.85 9.32 -9.84
C GLY A 147 -3.51 8.23 -10.68
N LEU A 148 -3.11 8.10 -11.95
CA LEU A 148 -3.58 7.04 -12.84
C LEU A 148 -3.15 5.66 -12.34
N GLY A 149 -1.90 5.50 -11.87
CA GLY A 149 -1.44 4.24 -11.27
C GLY A 149 -2.31 3.82 -10.09
N TRP A 150 -2.46 4.67 -9.09
CA TRP A 150 -3.33 4.39 -7.94
C TRP A 150 -4.77 4.09 -8.35
N GLY A 151 -5.34 4.87 -9.30
CA GLY A 151 -6.69 4.62 -9.82
C GLY A 151 -6.81 3.24 -10.48
N CYS A 152 -5.85 2.88 -11.34
CA CYS A 152 -5.79 1.54 -11.94
C CYS A 152 -5.67 0.44 -10.86
N GLY A 153 -4.90 0.66 -9.81
CA GLY A 153 -4.75 -0.26 -8.69
C GLY A 153 -6.07 -0.53 -7.98
N TYR A 154 -6.81 0.52 -7.63
CA TYR A 154 -8.14 0.37 -7.01
C TYR A 154 -9.11 -0.41 -7.91
N ILE A 155 -9.16 -0.08 -9.21
CA ILE A 155 -10.02 -0.80 -10.17
C ILE A 155 -9.57 -2.26 -10.29
N GLY A 156 -8.26 -2.52 -10.40
CA GLY A 156 -7.72 -3.88 -10.48
C GLY A 156 -8.07 -4.73 -9.25
N ALA A 157 -7.96 -4.17 -8.05
CA ALA A 157 -8.35 -4.85 -6.81
C ALA A 157 -9.84 -5.19 -6.78
N ILE A 158 -10.71 -4.25 -7.18
CA ILE A 158 -12.17 -4.47 -7.24
C ILE A 158 -12.51 -5.57 -8.26
N VAL A 159 -11.95 -5.49 -9.47
CA VAL A 159 -12.22 -6.49 -10.52
C VAL A 159 -11.76 -7.87 -10.09
N ALA A 160 -10.55 -7.99 -9.53
CA ALA A 160 -10.04 -9.27 -9.05
C ALA A 160 -10.89 -9.82 -7.89
N LEU A 161 -11.34 -8.98 -6.97
CA LEU A 161 -12.21 -9.39 -5.87
C LEU A 161 -13.57 -9.88 -6.39
N LEU A 162 -14.18 -9.18 -7.35
CA LEU A 162 -15.44 -9.59 -7.96
C LEU A 162 -15.30 -10.91 -8.75
N LEU A 163 -14.19 -11.08 -9.49
CA LEU A 163 -13.93 -12.34 -10.18
C LEU A 163 -13.80 -13.51 -9.19
N VAL A 164 -13.03 -13.32 -8.12
CA VAL A 164 -12.90 -14.35 -7.08
C VAL A 164 -14.23 -14.63 -6.40
N LEU A 165 -14.98 -13.59 -6.07
CA LEU A 165 -16.28 -13.73 -5.42
C LEU A 165 -17.27 -14.52 -6.29
N PHE A 166 -17.44 -14.10 -7.55
CA PHE A 166 -18.44 -14.70 -8.43
C PHE A 166 -18.03 -16.04 -9.03
N PHE A 167 -16.73 -16.30 -9.20
CA PHE A 167 -16.27 -17.53 -9.87
C PHE A 167 -15.68 -18.57 -8.92
N LEU A 168 -15.18 -18.17 -7.73
CA LEU A 168 -14.52 -19.11 -6.82
C LEU A 168 -15.23 -19.28 -5.47
N ILE A 169 -15.94 -18.25 -4.97
CA ILE A 169 -16.49 -18.27 -3.60
C ILE A 169 -18.01 -18.53 -3.58
N LEU A 170 -18.77 -17.83 -4.41
CA LEU A 170 -20.26 -17.91 -4.40
C LEU A 170 -20.88 -19.11 -5.12
N PRO A 171 -20.27 -19.72 -6.15
CA PRO A 171 -20.95 -20.78 -6.88
C PRO A 171 -21.25 -22.01 -6.02
N ASP A 172 -22.51 -22.44 -6.02
CA ASP A 172 -22.97 -23.69 -5.40
C ASP A 172 -23.87 -24.41 -6.40
N PRO A 173 -23.45 -25.54 -7.00
CA PRO A 173 -22.17 -26.23 -6.81
C PRO A 173 -20.97 -25.44 -7.34
N PRO A 174 -19.73 -25.66 -6.79
CA PRO A 174 -18.51 -25.03 -7.25
C PRO A 174 -18.26 -25.24 -8.74
N LEU A 175 -17.90 -24.16 -9.46
CA LEU A 175 -17.77 -24.15 -10.93
C LEU A 175 -16.82 -25.20 -11.52
N PHE A 176 -15.91 -25.77 -10.74
CA PHE A 176 -14.92 -26.75 -11.19
C PHE A 176 -15.13 -28.13 -10.56
N GLY A 177 -16.35 -28.43 -10.05
CA GLY A 177 -16.64 -29.74 -9.46
C GLY A 177 -15.92 -30.05 -8.14
N PHE A 178 -15.34 -29.04 -7.52
CA PHE A 178 -14.56 -29.18 -6.29
C PHE A 178 -15.45 -29.18 -5.03
N SER A 179 -16.53 -29.97 -5.06
CA SER A 179 -17.45 -30.10 -3.93
C SER A 179 -16.78 -30.82 -2.75
N GLY A 180 -16.78 -30.20 -1.59
CA GLY A 180 -16.44 -30.85 -0.30
C GLY A 180 -15.18 -30.37 0.41
N ASP A 181 -14.22 -29.73 -0.23
CA ASP A 181 -13.04 -29.20 0.43
C ASP A 181 -13.23 -27.72 0.79
N LYS A 182 -13.56 -27.42 2.03
CA LYS A 182 -13.80 -26.06 2.56
C LYS A 182 -12.65 -25.06 2.34
N GLY A 183 -11.46 -25.52 1.95
CA GLY A 183 -10.28 -24.68 1.71
C GLY A 183 -9.99 -24.45 0.23
N LEU A 184 -10.57 -25.18 -0.69
CA LEU A 184 -10.12 -25.24 -2.08
C LEU A 184 -10.34 -23.92 -2.83
N SER A 185 -11.48 -23.27 -2.67
CA SER A 185 -11.76 -21.97 -3.30
C SER A 185 -10.78 -20.89 -2.86
N VAL A 186 -10.41 -20.88 -1.57
CA VAL A 186 -9.42 -19.94 -1.05
C VAL A 186 -8.03 -20.25 -1.60
N ARG A 187 -7.66 -21.50 -1.68
CA ARG A 187 -6.37 -21.95 -2.22
C ARG A 187 -6.25 -21.63 -3.71
N LEU A 188 -7.32 -21.83 -4.50
CA LEU A 188 -7.42 -21.38 -5.90
C LEU A 188 -7.28 -19.85 -6.03
N THR A 189 -7.85 -19.11 -5.10
CA THR A 189 -7.69 -17.64 -5.05
C THR A 189 -6.22 -17.23 -4.91
N MET A 190 -5.40 -17.99 -4.21
CA MET A 190 -3.96 -17.68 -4.07
C MET A 190 -3.20 -17.97 -5.36
N LEU A 191 -3.53 -19.04 -6.09
CA LEU A 191 -3.00 -19.28 -7.44
C LEU A 191 -3.43 -18.15 -8.40
N PHE A 192 -4.68 -17.75 -8.36
CA PHE A 192 -5.22 -16.65 -9.15
C PHE A 192 -4.45 -15.35 -8.85
N ALA A 193 -4.26 -14.98 -7.57
CA ALA A 193 -3.58 -13.74 -7.18
C ALA A 193 -2.11 -13.71 -7.65
N GLY A 194 -1.37 -14.81 -7.48
CA GLY A 194 0.01 -14.93 -7.97
C GLY A 194 0.08 -14.86 -9.49
N SER A 195 -0.79 -15.56 -10.19
CA SER A 195 -0.85 -15.55 -11.67
C SER A 195 -1.24 -14.18 -12.21
N TRP A 196 -2.22 -13.51 -11.59
CA TRP A 196 -2.63 -12.15 -11.90
C TRP A 196 -1.46 -11.18 -11.85
N LEU A 197 -0.70 -11.21 -10.74
CA LEU A 197 0.47 -10.34 -10.60
C LEU A 197 1.45 -10.55 -11.74
N ILE A 198 1.82 -11.78 -12.07
CA ILE A 198 2.82 -12.07 -13.13
C ILE A 198 2.29 -11.62 -14.49
N ILE A 199 1.07 -12.04 -14.87
CA ILE A 199 0.49 -11.76 -16.20
C ILE A 199 0.46 -10.25 -16.46
N PHE A 200 -0.06 -9.48 -15.51
CA PHE A 200 -0.23 -8.04 -15.69
C PHE A 200 1.03 -7.22 -15.38
N ALA A 201 2.05 -7.80 -14.72
CA ALA A 201 3.36 -7.17 -14.55
C ALA A 201 4.29 -7.35 -15.77
N LEU A 202 4.07 -8.38 -16.61
CA LEU A 202 4.89 -8.68 -17.79
C LEU A 202 5.19 -7.46 -18.69
N PRO A 203 4.23 -6.59 -19.02
CA PRO A 203 4.50 -5.42 -19.83
C PRO A 203 5.60 -4.53 -19.22
N LEU A 204 5.59 -4.31 -17.89
CA LEU A 204 6.61 -3.51 -17.24
C LEU A 204 7.95 -4.25 -17.12
N PHE A 205 7.94 -5.57 -16.95
CA PHE A 205 9.16 -6.38 -16.98
C PHE A 205 9.89 -6.23 -18.32
N ILE A 206 9.16 -6.20 -19.43
CA ILE A 206 9.73 -6.11 -20.77
C ILE A 206 10.08 -4.66 -21.11
N LEU A 207 9.10 -3.77 -21.03
CA LEU A 207 9.14 -2.39 -21.54
C LEU A 207 9.70 -1.37 -20.55
N GLY A 208 9.86 -1.74 -19.27
CA GLY A 208 10.33 -0.84 -18.23
C GLY A 208 11.76 -0.33 -18.50
N PRO A 209 12.08 0.89 -18.02
CA PRO A 209 13.38 1.50 -18.26
C PRO A 209 14.52 0.68 -17.64
N LYS A 210 15.71 0.81 -18.22
CA LYS A 210 16.94 0.22 -17.69
C LYS A 210 17.71 1.31 -16.94
N PRO A 211 17.75 1.28 -15.59
CA PRO A 211 18.56 2.22 -14.82
C PRO A 211 20.05 2.05 -15.10
N VAL A 212 20.79 3.14 -15.02
CA VAL A 212 22.25 3.13 -15.18
C VAL A 212 22.89 2.90 -13.82
N ALA A 213 23.89 2.02 -13.76
CA ALA A 213 24.69 1.77 -12.58
C ALA A 213 25.48 3.04 -12.18
N ARG A 214 25.53 3.30 -10.89
CA ARG A 214 26.32 4.42 -10.32
C ARG A 214 27.10 3.89 -9.13
N PRO A 215 28.36 3.54 -9.29
CA PRO A 215 29.17 2.97 -8.21
C PRO A 215 29.13 3.85 -6.96
N LEU A 216 28.91 3.23 -5.83
CA LEU A 216 28.92 3.88 -4.51
C LEU A 216 30.10 3.31 -3.74
N GLU A 217 30.88 4.19 -3.14
CA GLU A 217 32.01 3.82 -2.27
C GLU A 217 31.55 3.56 -0.84
N GLY A 218 32.16 2.56 -0.17
CA GLY A 218 32.04 2.32 1.27
C GLY A 218 31.23 1.08 1.69
N ASN A 219 31.38 0.69 2.97
CA ASN A 219 30.76 -0.45 3.62
C ASN A 219 29.26 -0.24 3.93
N PHE A 220 28.55 -1.32 4.25
CA PHE A 220 27.11 -1.36 4.54
C PHE A 220 26.61 -0.31 5.56
N THR A 221 27.25 -0.18 6.71
CA THR A 221 26.88 0.80 7.74
C THR A 221 27.08 2.24 7.25
N THR A 222 28.16 2.48 6.49
CA THR A 222 28.44 3.73 5.80
C THR A 222 27.33 4.07 4.80
N GLN A 223 26.76 3.05 4.17
CA GLN A 223 25.70 3.20 3.16
C GLN A 223 24.35 3.56 3.77
N MET A 224 23.96 2.96 4.88
CA MET A 224 22.72 3.28 5.60
C MET A 224 22.77 4.73 6.14
N THR A 225 23.85 5.06 6.84
CA THR A 225 24.05 6.41 7.37
C THR A 225 24.17 7.47 6.27
N ALA A 226 24.71 7.11 5.09
CA ALA A 226 24.78 8.01 3.95
C ALA A 226 23.40 8.31 3.36
N SER A 227 22.49 7.32 3.27
CA SER A 227 21.12 7.56 2.81
C SER A 227 20.35 8.49 3.75
N LEU A 228 20.47 8.29 5.06
CA LEU A 228 19.89 9.17 6.07
C LEU A 228 20.50 10.58 6.03
N ARG A 229 21.86 10.67 5.90
CA ARG A 229 22.56 11.95 5.77
C ARG A 229 22.14 12.68 4.50
N GLN A 230 21.99 11.97 3.40
CA GLN A 230 21.53 12.54 2.14
C GLN A 230 20.09 13.02 2.22
N ALA A 231 19.18 12.22 2.80
CA ALA A 231 17.81 12.66 3.10
C ALA A 231 17.82 13.93 3.94
N GLY A 232 18.75 14.03 4.90
CA GLY A 232 18.94 15.23 5.72
C GLY A 232 19.39 16.47 4.96
N ARG A 233 20.05 16.32 3.81
CA ARG A 233 20.50 17.43 2.94
C ARG A 233 19.37 17.94 2.02
N ILE A 234 18.33 17.14 1.78
CA ILE A 234 17.19 17.54 0.95
C ILE A 234 16.24 18.40 1.80
N PRO A 235 15.98 19.66 1.43
CA PRO A 235 15.14 20.55 2.24
C PRO A 235 13.75 19.97 2.49
N GLY A 236 13.34 19.88 3.76
CA GLY A 236 12.04 19.36 4.17
C GLY A 236 11.90 17.86 4.19
N MET A 237 12.87 17.07 3.74
CA MET A 237 12.77 15.61 3.65
C MET A 237 12.52 14.94 5.01
N LYS A 238 13.24 15.33 6.05
CA LYS A 238 13.05 14.77 7.40
C LYS A 238 11.63 15.02 7.92
N ARG A 239 11.13 16.25 7.75
CA ARG A 239 9.75 16.60 8.13
C ARG A 239 8.72 15.83 7.30
N PHE A 240 8.96 15.64 6.01
CA PHE A 240 8.07 14.87 5.14
C PHE A 240 8.02 13.39 5.56
N LEU A 241 9.16 12.76 5.80
CA LEU A 241 9.20 11.36 6.23
C LEU A 241 8.51 11.17 7.58
N LEU A 242 8.73 12.08 8.54
CA LEU A 242 8.06 12.05 9.84
C LEU A 242 6.54 12.28 9.70
N ALA A 243 6.12 13.27 8.90
CA ALA A 243 4.71 13.49 8.59
C ALA A 243 4.06 12.24 7.98
N ARG A 244 4.80 11.60 7.05
CA ARG A 244 4.36 10.39 6.39
C ARG A 244 4.21 9.21 7.37
N MET A 245 5.10 9.06 8.33
CA MET A 245 4.93 8.06 9.41
C MET A 245 3.58 8.25 10.10
N MET A 246 3.25 9.46 10.49
CA MET A 246 2.00 9.77 11.20
C MET A 246 0.76 9.50 10.33
N PHE A 247 0.67 10.13 9.16
CA PHE A 247 -0.55 9.99 8.37
C PHE A 247 -0.71 8.60 7.74
N THR A 248 0.38 7.89 7.43
CA THR A 248 0.29 6.51 6.93
C THR A 248 -0.22 5.58 8.02
N ASP A 249 0.26 5.75 9.25
CA ASP A 249 -0.22 4.98 10.40
C ASP A 249 -1.70 5.27 10.69
N GLY A 250 -2.13 6.54 10.59
CA GLY A 250 -3.54 6.92 10.63
C GLY A 250 -4.39 6.24 9.55
N LEU A 251 -3.90 6.20 8.29
CA LEU A 251 -4.61 5.52 7.20
C LEU A 251 -4.65 3.99 7.40
N VAL A 252 -3.55 3.37 7.83
CA VAL A 252 -3.51 1.93 8.14
C VAL A 252 -4.53 1.59 9.24
N THR A 253 -4.61 2.41 10.30
CA THR A 253 -5.57 2.25 11.38
C THR A 253 -7.01 2.43 10.88
N LEU A 254 -7.25 3.42 10.03
CA LEU A 254 -8.56 3.64 9.41
C LEU A 254 -9.02 2.42 8.61
N PHE A 255 -8.14 1.84 7.79
CA PHE A 255 -8.47 0.64 7.01
C PHE A 255 -8.67 -0.61 7.89
N ALA A 256 -7.86 -0.76 8.94
CA ALA A 256 -7.96 -1.91 9.83
C ALA A 256 -9.25 -1.90 10.66
N PHE A 257 -9.66 -0.73 11.14
CA PHE A 257 -10.76 -0.62 12.11
C PHE A 257 -12.04 0.01 11.57
N GLY A 258 -12.04 0.59 10.37
CA GLY A 258 -13.22 1.22 9.78
C GLY A 258 -14.41 0.27 9.61
N GLY A 259 -14.16 -0.97 9.19
CA GLY A 259 -15.18 -2.02 9.11
C GLY A 259 -15.69 -2.46 10.48
N ILE A 260 -14.80 -2.63 11.45
CA ILE A 260 -15.14 -2.97 12.84
C ILE A 260 -16.00 -1.87 13.46
N PHE A 261 -15.63 -0.62 13.25
CA PHE A 261 -16.40 0.54 13.70
C PHE A 261 -17.80 0.56 13.10
N ALA A 262 -17.93 0.32 11.78
CA ALA A 262 -19.23 0.24 11.12
C ALA A 262 -20.10 -0.90 11.69
N ALA A 263 -19.50 -2.07 11.96
CA ALA A 263 -20.18 -3.21 12.56
C ALA A 263 -20.67 -2.91 13.98
N LYS A 264 -19.79 -2.40 14.85
CA LYS A 264 -20.08 -2.24 16.28
C LYS A 264 -20.92 -1.02 16.60
N VAL A 265 -20.76 0.09 15.87
CA VAL A 265 -21.43 1.35 16.15
C VAL A 265 -22.72 1.52 15.36
N PHE A 266 -22.73 1.05 14.10
CA PHE A 266 -23.87 1.18 13.20
C PHE A 266 -24.56 -0.14 12.88
N PHE A 267 -24.11 -1.24 13.50
CA PHE A 267 -24.68 -2.58 13.33
C PHE A 267 -24.78 -3.03 11.88
N PHE A 268 -23.70 -2.76 11.11
CA PHE A 268 -23.61 -3.24 9.74
C PHE A 268 -23.47 -4.76 9.71
N SER A 269 -24.25 -5.42 8.86
CA SER A 269 -24.08 -6.82 8.55
C SER A 269 -22.75 -7.06 7.78
N GLN A 270 -22.30 -8.30 7.73
CA GLN A 270 -21.09 -8.66 6.99
C GLN A 270 -21.19 -8.26 5.50
N THR A 271 -22.36 -8.41 4.90
CA THR A 271 -22.64 -8.00 3.51
C THR A 271 -22.54 -6.47 3.36
N GLU A 272 -23.12 -5.71 4.29
CA GLU A 272 -23.05 -4.25 4.28
C GLU A 272 -21.59 -3.76 4.42
N ILE A 273 -20.78 -4.41 5.27
CA ILE A 273 -19.35 -4.09 5.42
C ILE A 273 -18.60 -4.32 4.10
N LEU A 274 -18.90 -5.41 3.39
CA LEU A 274 -18.29 -5.70 2.09
C LEU A 274 -18.67 -4.66 1.03
N ILE A 275 -19.95 -4.31 0.94
CA ILE A 275 -20.43 -3.25 0.05
C ILE A 275 -19.79 -1.90 0.39
N PHE A 276 -19.69 -1.59 1.68
CA PHE A 276 -19.04 -0.38 2.17
C PHE A 276 -17.55 -0.32 1.78
N ALA A 277 -16.82 -1.43 1.94
CA ALA A 277 -15.42 -1.53 1.55
C ALA A 277 -15.23 -1.33 0.03
N ILE A 278 -16.09 -1.95 -0.80
CA ILE A 278 -16.07 -1.76 -2.26
C ILE A 278 -16.33 -0.30 -2.61
N ALA A 279 -17.37 0.31 -2.03
CA ALA A 279 -17.74 1.69 -2.30
C ALA A 279 -16.62 2.68 -1.89
N LEU A 280 -15.96 2.45 -0.76
CA LEU A 280 -14.77 3.21 -0.35
C LEU A 280 -13.61 3.09 -1.35
N ASN A 281 -13.34 1.89 -1.85
CA ASN A 281 -12.31 1.69 -2.87
C ASN A 281 -12.65 2.39 -4.19
N VAL A 282 -13.92 2.38 -4.60
CA VAL A 282 -14.38 3.13 -5.79
C VAL A 282 -14.14 4.62 -5.62
N THR A 283 -14.56 5.21 -4.49
CA THR A 283 -14.37 6.65 -4.24
C THR A 283 -12.89 7.01 -4.11
N ALA A 284 -12.07 6.16 -3.47
CA ALA A 284 -10.63 6.36 -3.39
C ALA A 284 -9.95 6.32 -4.77
N GLY A 285 -10.37 5.41 -5.64
CA GLY A 285 -9.89 5.32 -7.02
C GLY A 285 -10.23 6.56 -7.84
N ILE A 286 -11.49 7.02 -7.77
CA ILE A 286 -11.94 8.26 -8.41
C ILE A 286 -11.10 9.46 -7.91
N GLY A 287 -10.96 9.58 -6.60
CA GLY A 287 -10.15 10.62 -5.97
C GLY A 287 -8.70 10.61 -6.45
N ALA A 288 -8.07 9.43 -6.52
CA ALA A 288 -6.71 9.26 -6.98
C ALA A 288 -6.52 9.75 -8.44
N ILE A 289 -7.42 9.36 -9.34
CA ILE A 289 -7.38 9.77 -10.77
C ILE A 289 -7.53 11.28 -10.91
N LEU A 290 -8.54 11.85 -10.25
CA LEU A 290 -8.82 13.29 -10.31
C LEU A 290 -7.66 14.10 -9.72
N SER A 291 -7.04 13.63 -8.65
CA SER A 291 -5.93 14.32 -7.99
C SER A 291 -4.66 14.39 -8.84
N GLY A 292 -4.51 13.55 -9.85
CA GLY A 292 -3.32 13.51 -10.68
C GLY A 292 -3.04 14.86 -11.36
N LYS A 293 -4.05 15.43 -12.03
CA LYS A 293 -3.96 16.76 -12.62
C LYS A 293 -3.77 17.87 -11.58
N LEU A 294 -4.51 17.79 -10.46
CA LEU A 294 -4.38 18.75 -9.36
C LEU A 294 -2.98 18.75 -8.76
N THR A 295 -2.38 17.57 -8.63
CA THR A 295 -1.01 17.41 -8.11
C THR A 295 0.04 18.03 -9.04
N ASP A 296 -0.16 17.93 -10.36
CA ASP A 296 0.74 18.55 -11.32
C ASP A 296 0.58 20.09 -11.38
N SER A 297 -0.66 20.59 -11.30
CA SER A 297 -0.97 22.02 -11.38
C SER A 297 -0.68 22.77 -10.07
N PHE A 298 -1.10 22.25 -8.92
CA PHE A 298 -1.02 22.94 -7.63
C PHE A 298 0.12 22.45 -6.73
N GLY A 299 0.78 21.36 -7.14
CA GLY A 299 1.87 20.70 -6.42
C GLY A 299 1.40 19.71 -5.34
N PRO A 300 2.24 18.69 -5.04
CA PRO A 300 1.88 17.59 -4.16
C PRO A 300 1.67 18.03 -2.69
N SER A 301 2.35 19.07 -2.23
CA SER A 301 2.21 19.57 -0.86
C SER A 301 0.81 20.12 -0.56
N LEU A 302 0.19 20.82 -1.53
CA LEU A 302 -1.18 21.33 -1.35
C LEU A 302 -2.18 20.18 -1.35
N VAL A 303 -2.07 19.27 -2.31
CA VAL A 303 -2.98 18.11 -2.41
C VAL A 303 -2.94 17.28 -1.15
N MET A 304 -1.74 16.96 -0.61
CA MET A 304 -1.62 16.26 0.68
C MET A 304 -2.28 17.01 1.83
N ARG A 305 -2.07 18.34 1.94
CA ARG A 305 -2.66 19.13 3.02
C ARG A 305 -4.18 19.16 2.95
N VAL A 306 -4.75 19.39 1.78
CA VAL A 306 -6.19 19.36 1.57
C VAL A 306 -6.73 17.96 1.91
N SER A 307 -6.08 16.93 1.40
CA SER A 307 -6.49 15.54 1.68
C SER A 307 -6.47 15.23 3.19
N LEU A 308 -5.41 15.58 3.91
CA LEU A 308 -5.30 15.29 5.35
C LEU A 308 -6.34 16.05 6.17
N LEU A 309 -6.61 17.33 5.84
CA LEU A 309 -7.66 18.10 6.52
C LEU A 309 -9.06 17.56 6.22
N SER A 310 -9.33 17.21 4.95
CA SER A 310 -10.62 16.60 4.57
C SER A 310 -10.82 15.24 5.23
N LEU A 311 -9.78 14.39 5.26
CA LEU A 311 -9.81 13.10 5.96
C LEU A 311 -10.09 13.28 7.46
N ALA A 312 -9.42 14.23 8.12
CA ALA A 312 -9.66 14.50 9.54
C ALA A 312 -11.07 15.08 9.79
N GLY A 313 -11.50 16.07 9.01
CA GLY A 313 -12.81 16.70 9.16
C GLY A 313 -13.97 15.74 8.89
N LEU A 314 -13.91 14.99 7.78
CA LEU A 314 -14.91 13.97 7.45
C LEU A 314 -14.87 12.80 8.45
N GLY A 315 -13.67 12.46 8.93
CA GLY A 315 -13.52 11.48 10.01
C GLY A 315 -14.21 11.90 11.29
N ILE A 316 -14.11 13.18 11.70
CA ILE A 316 -14.85 13.73 12.85
C ILE A 316 -16.35 13.59 12.60
N ILE A 317 -16.85 13.97 11.41
CA ILE A 317 -18.27 13.84 11.07
C ILE A 317 -18.71 12.37 11.17
N ALA A 318 -17.92 11.44 10.64
CA ALA A 318 -18.22 10.00 10.70
C ALA A 318 -18.25 9.45 12.14
N ILE A 319 -17.32 9.91 13.00
CA ILE A 319 -17.28 9.52 14.43
C ILE A 319 -18.50 10.07 15.19
N MET A 320 -18.91 11.30 14.88
CA MET A 320 -20.04 11.96 15.55
C MET A 320 -21.40 11.56 14.99
N ALA A 321 -21.44 10.92 13.82
CA ALA A 321 -22.68 10.51 13.19
C ALA A 321 -23.51 9.60 14.12
N THR A 322 -24.80 9.88 14.24
CA THR A 322 -25.80 9.05 14.92
C THR A 322 -26.64 8.24 13.94
N ASP A 323 -26.70 8.71 12.71
CA ASP A 323 -27.47 8.11 11.62
C ASP A 323 -26.56 7.39 10.63
N ARG A 324 -27.02 6.22 10.12
CA ARG A 324 -26.28 5.41 9.15
C ARG A 324 -26.02 6.16 7.84
N SER A 325 -26.98 6.96 7.38
CA SER A 325 -26.87 7.69 6.11
C SER A 325 -25.78 8.77 6.20
N VAL A 326 -25.69 9.47 7.32
CA VAL A 326 -24.63 10.45 7.60
C VAL A 326 -23.26 9.75 7.64
N PHE A 327 -23.18 8.60 8.30
CA PHE A 327 -21.94 7.82 8.33
C PHE A 327 -21.51 7.37 6.93
N TRP A 328 -22.45 6.84 6.12
CA TRP A 328 -22.20 6.46 4.73
C TRP A 328 -21.69 7.65 3.90
N ALA A 329 -22.40 8.76 3.91
CA ALA A 329 -22.05 9.95 3.15
C ALA A 329 -20.68 10.51 3.55
N ALA A 330 -20.40 10.63 4.84
CA ALA A 330 -19.11 11.11 5.35
C ALA A 330 -17.97 10.17 4.94
N SER A 331 -18.16 8.86 5.09
CA SER A 331 -17.15 7.85 4.79
C SER A 331 -16.86 7.74 3.29
N LEU A 332 -17.88 7.75 2.44
CA LEU A 332 -17.67 7.72 0.98
C LEU A 332 -16.98 8.99 0.47
N THR A 333 -17.35 10.15 1.04
CA THR A 333 -16.66 11.41 0.74
C THR A 333 -15.21 11.38 1.23
N LEU A 334 -14.95 10.82 2.41
CA LEU A 334 -13.60 10.59 2.95
C LEU A 334 -12.77 9.73 1.99
N GLY A 335 -13.35 8.70 1.41
CA GLY A 335 -12.71 7.85 0.40
C GLY A 335 -12.06 8.65 -0.72
N LEU A 336 -12.72 9.72 -1.21
CA LEU A 336 -12.20 10.58 -2.27
C LEU A 336 -10.85 11.24 -1.95
N PHE A 337 -10.43 11.31 -0.69
CA PHE A 337 -9.18 11.94 -0.25
C PHE A 337 -8.08 10.95 0.13
N ILE A 338 -8.39 9.65 0.23
CA ILE A 338 -7.39 8.61 0.55
C ILE A 338 -6.39 8.47 -0.60
N GLY A 339 -6.89 8.22 -1.82
CA GLY A 339 -6.07 8.07 -3.01
C GLY A 339 -5.19 9.30 -3.31
N PRO A 340 -5.75 10.51 -3.30
CA PRO A 340 -4.99 11.75 -3.44
C PRO A 340 -3.85 11.90 -2.44
N CYS A 341 -4.07 11.60 -1.16
CA CYS A 341 -3.05 11.69 -0.13
C CYS A 341 -1.84 10.79 -0.44
N GLN A 342 -2.09 9.53 -0.78
CA GLN A 342 -1.07 8.53 -1.09
C GLN A 342 -0.34 8.85 -2.41
N SER A 343 -1.09 9.19 -3.46
CA SER A 343 -0.55 9.55 -4.77
C SER A 343 0.35 10.79 -4.69
N ALA A 344 -0.12 11.85 -4.02
CA ALA A 344 0.65 13.07 -3.86
C ALA A 344 1.91 12.87 -3.00
N ALA A 345 1.86 12.00 -1.99
CA ALA A 345 3.04 11.66 -1.19
C ALA A 345 4.13 11.00 -2.05
N ARG A 346 3.78 10.06 -2.93
CA ARG A 346 4.70 9.45 -3.90
C ARG A 346 5.32 10.51 -4.83
N VAL A 347 4.50 11.42 -5.34
CA VAL A 347 4.95 12.51 -6.23
C VAL A 347 5.85 13.50 -5.49
N TRP A 348 5.53 13.84 -4.22
CA TRP A 348 6.37 14.71 -3.40
C TRP A 348 7.79 14.17 -3.27
N MET A 349 7.89 12.86 -3.00
CA MET A 349 9.15 12.15 -2.94
C MET A 349 9.87 12.17 -4.29
N ALA A 350 9.21 11.73 -5.36
CA ALA A 350 9.78 11.65 -6.71
C ALA A 350 10.31 12.99 -7.23
N LYS A 351 9.62 14.11 -6.94
CA LYS A 351 10.04 15.45 -7.39
C LYS A 351 11.32 15.96 -6.70
N ARG A 352 11.69 15.42 -5.54
CA ARG A 352 12.83 15.90 -4.72
C ARG A 352 14.04 14.97 -4.71
N VAL A 353 13.82 13.74 -5.11
CA VAL A 353 14.89 12.76 -5.13
C VAL A 353 15.82 13.03 -6.33
N PRO A 354 17.16 13.08 -6.10
CA PRO A 354 18.13 13.06 -7.17
C PRO A 354 18.05 11.76 -7.97
N ALA A 355 18.24 11.83 -9.30
CA ALA A 355 18.13 10.67 -10.19
C ALA A 355 19.07 9.50 -9.80
N GLU A 356 20.17 9.83 -9.11
CA GLU A 356 21.19 8.89 -8.64
C GLU A 356 20.76 8.04 -7.44
N HIS A 357 19.75 8.47 -6.69
CA HIS A 357 19.41 7.90 -5.38
C HIS A 357 17.92 7.55 -5.28
N THR A 358 17.27 7.25 -6.41
CA THR A 358 15.82 7.04 -6.44
C THR A 358 15.39 5.85 -5.62
N ALA A 359 16.02 4.70 -5.78
CA ALA A 359 15.62 3.50 -5.04
C ALA A 359 15.97 3.60 -3.55
N SER A 360 17.13 4.15 -3.19
CA SER A 360 17.50 4.36 -1.79
C SER A 360 16.56 5.33 -1.08
N MET A 361 16.14 6.41 -1.74
CA MET A 361 15.18 7.35 -1.18
C MET A 361 13.77 6.76 -1.09
N PHE A 362 13.32 5.97 -2.07
CA PHE A 362 12.09 5.21 -1.96
C PHE A 362 12.17 4.08 -0.94
N GLY A 363 13.37 3.57 -0.63
CA GLY A 363 13.62 2.70 0.53
C GLY A 363 13.33 3.41 1.86
N LEU A 364 13.80 4.66 2.03
CA LEU A 364 13.44 5.49 3.20
C LEU A 364 11.95 5.86 3.22
N PHE A 365 11.34 6.05 2.05
CA PHE A 365 9.91 6.24 1.92
C PHE A 365 9.14 4.99 2.38
N ALA A 366 9.54 3.79 1.98
CA ALA A 366 8.96 2.53 2.46
C ALA A 366 9.17 2.36 3.97
N PHE A 367 10.39 2.59 4.47
CA PHE A 367 10.70 2.60 5.90
C PHE A 367 9.74 3.49 6.69
N SER A 368 9.58 4.74 6.28
CA SER A 368 8.71 5.71 6.98
C SER A 368 7.23 5.30 7.00
N GLY A 369 6.78 4.45 6.09
CA GLY A 369 5.41 3.96 6.07
C GLY A 369 5.18 2.65 6.85
N LYS A 370 6.24 1.99 7.30
CA LYS A 370 6.16 0.68 7.95
C LYS A 370 6.67 0.66 9.38
N VAL A 371 7.67 1.49 9.70
CA VAL A 371 8.34 1.46 11.00
C VAL A 371 7.42 1.80 12.17
N THR A 372 6.36 2.55 11.93
CA THR A 372 5.37 2.95 12.94
C THR A 372 3.99 2.34 12.72
N SER A 373 3.77 1.55 11.68
CA SER A 373 2.43 1.09 11.26
C SER A 373 1.68 0.23 12.29
N PHE A 374 2.30 -0.11 13.41
CA PHE A 374 1.70 -0.79 14.53
C PHE A 374 1.19 0.17 15.64
N ILE A 375 1.63 1.42 15.66
CA ILE A 375 1.35 2.37 16.75
C ILE A 375 -0.13 2.77 16.73
N GLY A 376 -0.67 3.12 15.58
CA GLY A 376 -2.06 3.52 15.44
C GLY A 376 -3.04 2.41 15.86
N PRO A 377 -2.93 1.18 15.31
CA PRO A 377 -3.70 0.03 15.76
C PRO A 377 -3.59 -0.26 17.26
N LEU A 378 -2.37 -0.17 17.81
CA LEU A 378 -2.14 -0.40 19.24
C LEU A 378 -2.86 0.65 20.09
N LEU A 379 -2.69 1.94 19.77
CA LEU A 379 -3.34 3.03 20.49
C LEU A 379 -4.86 3.00 20.36
N TYR A 380 -5.39 2.62 19.17
CA TYR A 380 -6.82 2.39 18.99
C TYR A 380 -7.34 1.34 19.97
N GLY A 381 -6.75 0.14 19.97
CA GLY A 381 -7.16 -0.96 20.83
C GLY A 381 -7.07 -0.60 22.31
N TRP A 382 -5.99 0.06 22.71
CA TRP A 382 -5.79 0.50 24.10
C TRP A 382 -6.85 1.53 24.54
N LEU A 383 -7.14 2.51 23.68
CA LEU A 383 -8.13 3.55 24.00
C LEU A 383 -9.55 2.98 24.07
N VAL A 384 -9.91 2.05 23.18
CA VAL A 384 -11.19 1.33 23.24
C VAL A 384 -11.29 0.49 24.53
N ALA A 385 -10.22 -0.23 24.88
CA ALA A 385 -10.21 -1.03 26.11
C ALA A 385 -10.34 -0.16 27.37
N PHE A 386 -9.69 1.00 27.41
CA PHE A 386 -9.74 1.91 28.54
C PHE A 386 -11.09 2.62 28.69
N THR A 387 -11.73 3.01 27.59
CA THR A 387 -12.98 3.78 27.60
C THR A 387 -14.23 2.91 27.47
N SER A 388 -14.09 1.66 27.04
CA SER A 388 -15.19 0.77 26.63
C SER A 388 -16.07 1.35 25.51
N PHE A 389 -15.54 2.28 24.70
CA PHE A 389 -16.29 3.03 23.72
C PHE A 389 -15.58 3.05 22.35
N GLU A 390 -16.15 2.40 21.35
CA GLU A 390 -15.51 2.24 20.01
C GLU A 390 -15.17 3.58 19.33
N ARG A 391 -16.00 4.61 19.53
CA ARG A 391 -15.76 5.94 18.94
C ARG A 391 -14.46 6.58 19.43
N SER A 392 -14.02 6.27 20.64
CA SER A 392 -12.79 6.80 21.21
C SER A 392 -11.56 6.31 20.45
N GLY A 393 -11.55 5.04 20.02
CA GLY A 393 -10.44 4.49 19.24
C GLY A 393 -10.22 5.22 17.93
N MET A 394 -11.30 5.64 17.24
CA MET A 394 -11.20 6.38 15.98
C MET A 394 -10.61 7.80 16.14
N ILE A 395 -10.59 8.37 17.35
CA ILE A 395 -9.94 9.66 17.64
C ILE A 395 -8.44 9.58 17.33
N ILE A 396 -7.81 8.41 17.55
CA ILE A 396 -6.39 8.19 17.24
C ILE A 396 -6.11 8.41 15.75
N VAL A 397 -7.01 7.96 14.87
CA VAL A 397 -6.89 8.19 13.42
C VAL A 397 -6.84 9.70 13.13
N ILE A 398 -7.77 10.47 13.73
CA ILE A 398 -7.82 11.92 13.53
C ILE A 398 -6.56 12.60 14.05
N ILE A 399 -6.07 12.22 15.22
CA ILE A 399 -4.84 12.75 15.81
C ILE A 399 -3.64 12.48 14.87
N LEU A 400 -3.50 11.26 14.38
CA LEU A 400 -2.39 10.89 13.49
C LEU A 400 -2.44 11.63 12.16
N LEU A 401 -3.63 11.81 11.56
CA LEU A 401 -3.81 12.59 10.34
C LEU A 401 -3.46 14.07 10.55
N LEU A 402 -3.92 14.67 11.66
CA LEU A 402 -3.62 16.06 11.99
C LEU A 402 -2.13 16.25 12.33
N LEU A 403 -1.50 15.34 13.08
CA LEU A 403 -0.06 15.37 13.29
C LEU A 403 0.70 15.32 11.97
N GLY A 404 0.30 14.42 11.05
CA GLY A 404 0.81 14.39 9.70
C GLY A 404 0.69 15.73 8.98
N TYR A 405 -0.46 16.38 9.08
CA TYR A 405 -0.70 17.70 8.46
C TYR A 405 0.22 18.80 9.02
N PHE A 406 0.35 18.91 10.34
CA PHE A 406 1.15 19.97 10.98
C PHE A 406 2.66 19.76 10.80
N ILE A 407 3.12 18.51 10.73
CA ILE A 407 4.53 18.18 10.52
C ILE A 407 4.93 18.38 9.06
N LEU A 408 4.01 18.30 8.08
CA LEU A 408 4.34 18.48 6.65
C LEU A 408 5.20 19.73 6.43
N PRO A 409 6.23 19.64 5.56
CA PRO A 409 7.07 20.78 5.25
C PRO A 409 6.25 21.93 4.64
N PRO A 410 6.63 23.21 4.89
CA PRO A 410 5.91 24.35 4.35
C PRO A 410 5.87 24.32 2.82
N ARG A 411 4.83 24.93 2.23
CA ARG A 411 4.56 24.90 0.78
C ARG A 411 5.70 25.54 -0.05
N LYS A 412 6.33 26.59 0.47
CA LYS A 412 7.44 27.29 -0.14
C LYS A 412 8.78 26.76 0.38
N ILE A 413 9.14 25.54 0.04
CA ILE A 413 10.57 25.15 0.08
C ILE A 413 11.06 25.37 -1.33
N ALA A 414 11.91 26.39 -1.50
CA ALA A 414 12.55 26.68 -2.77
C ALA A 414 13.21 25.40 -3.29
N THR A 415 12.82 25.01 -4.49
CA THR A 415 13.58 24.04 -5.27
C THR A 415 14.78 24.80 -5.83
N SER A 416 15.90 24.77 -5.08
CA SER A 416 17.21 25.15 -5.64
C SER A 416 17.63 24.18 -6.73
#